data_a3fbd6618a9981f4a9d4b6261879df00
#
_entry.id   a3fbd6618a9981f4a9d4b6261879df00
#
_cell.length_a   1.000
_cell.length_b   1.000
_cell.length_c   1.000
_cell.angle_alpha   90.00
_cell.angle_beta   90.00
_cell.angle_gamma   90.00
#
_symmetry.space_group_name_H-M   'P 1'
#
loop_
_entity.id
_entity.type
_entity.pdbx_description
1 polymer ?
#
loop_
_entity_poly.entity_id
_entity_poly.type
_entity_poly.pdbx_seq_one_letter_code
_entity_poly.pdbx_strand_id
1 'polypeptide(L)'
;YDSTIRDVLSRLSAPGAKSWPYEPGAAWRDLGANELVLGRDAAYELGGSNNPAGNFTCVTTDGLLVPEDRVTLVGPDIGAIKGDCPFCRVVLLHVNDISGDDQEAFSAIRSMEFVKYHVFPEGYMMRISPENQREQVRVSKQAVKRGLSFRNIGNSFIKKYKENSLIDHVQIFFVTGDRAVCCELSATAKKVDAITLTLNHIMDGLATDCSVCSFKPVCDEVEGLKELHFKKGEKPMNV
;
A
#
# COMPACT_ATOMS: atom_id res chain seq x y z
N TYR A 1 -3.80 -10.32 7.97
CA TYR A 1 -2.76 -9.96 6.96
C TYR A 1 -1.46 -10.78 7.08
N ASP A 2 -1.18 -11.48 8.19
CA ASP A 2 0.12 -12.15 8.39
C ASP A 2 0.46 -13.18 7.32
N SER A 3 -0.52 -13.98 6.88
CA SER A 3 -0.34 -14.92 5.75
C SER A 3 0.01 -14.20 4.45
N THR A 4 -0.65 -13.08 4.18
CA THR A 4 -0.39 -12.23 3.01
C THR A 4 1.00 -11.61 3.08
N ILE A 5 1.42 -11.14 4.27
CA ILE A 5 2.76 -10.59 4.49
C ILE A 5 3.83 -11.64 4.24
N ARG A 6 3.67 -12.86 4.79
CA ARG A 6 4.64 -13.97 4.56
C ARG A 6 4.75 -14.34 3.08
N ASP A 7 3.62 -14.41 2.37
CA ASP A 7 3.60 -14.70 0.94
C ASP A 7 4.33 -13.58 0.15
N VAL A 8 4.03 -12.32 0.43
CA VAL A 8 4.70 -11.16 -0.20
C VAL A 8 6.21 -11.17 0.08
N LEU A 9 6.63 -11.35 1.33
CA LEU A 9 8.04 -11.38 1.70
C LEU A 9 8.78 -12.52 0.99
N SER A 10 8.16 -13.71 0.87
CA SER A 10 8.76 -14.84 0.15
C SER A 10 9.00 -14.54 -1.34
N ARG A 11 8.08 -13.81 -1.98
CA ARG A 11 8.18 -13.41 -3.40
C ARG A 11 9.19 -12.29 -3.63
N LEU A 12 9.33 -11.37 -2.69
CA LEU A 12 10.19 -10.20 -2.79
C LEU A 12 11.61 -10.44 -2.29
N SER A 13 11.89 -11.61 -1.69
CA SER A 13 13.23 -12.07 -1.33
C SER A 13 14.04 -12.54 -2.56
N ALA A 14 13.98 -11.76 -3.66
CA ALA A 14 14.63 -12.12 -4.93
C ALA A 14 16.13 -11.81 -4.89
N PRO A 15 16.98 -12.65 -5.54
CA PRO A 15 18.37 -12.31 -5.78
C PRO A 15 18.50 -11.00 -6.54
N GLY A 16 19.27 -10.04 -6.00
CA GLY A 16 19.49 -8.73 -6.63
C GLY A 16 18.56 -7.60 -6.11
N ALA A 17 17.70 -7.86 -5.17
CA ALA A 17 16.99 -6.80 -4.45
C ALA A 17 17.98 -5.87 -3.73
N LYS A 18 17.78 -4.57 -3.87
CA LYS A 18 18.54 -3.54 -3.15
C LYS A 18 17.76 -3.10 -1.94
N SER A 19 18.40 -3.06 -0.78
CA SER A 19 17.72 -2.72 0.45
C SER A 19 18.52 -1.71 1.26
N TRP A 20 17.84 -0.73 1.84
CA TRP A 20 18.44 0.34 2.63
C TRP A 20 17.65 0.53 3.93
N PRO A 21 18.35 0.71 5.06
CA PRO A 21 17.68 1.15 6.28
C PRO A 21 17.07 2.54 6.08
N TYR A 22 16.06 2.85 6.86
CA TYR A 22 15.47 4.18 6.87
C TYR A 22 16.47 5.25 7.32
N GLU A 23 16.53 6.34 6.57
CA GLU A 23 17.36 7.51 6.86
C GLU A 23 16.51 8.78 6.69
N PRO A 24 16.12 9.45 7.80
CA PRO A 24 15.28 10.65 7.73
C PRO A 24 15.85 11.76 6.84
N GLY A 25 17.17 11.93 6.84
CA GLY A 25 17.88 12.93 6.02
C GLY A 25 17.94 12.61 4.53
N ALA A 26 17.63 11.36 4.13
CA ALA A 26 17.58 10.95 2.74
C ALA A 26 16.17 11.04 2.12
N ALA A 27 15.18 11.52 2.86
CA ALA A 27 13.83 11.72 2.34
C ALA A 27 13.83 12.76 1.20
N TRP A 28 13.09 12.47 0.12
CA TRP A 28 12.89 13.44 -0.95
C TRP A 28 11.97 14.57 -0.47
N ARG A 29 12.07 15.72 -1.14
CA ARG A 29 11.23 16.87 -0.82
C ARG A 29 9.76 16.51 -1.02
N ASP A 30 8.96 16.69 0.03
CA ASP A 30 7.51 16.59 0.00
C ASP A 30 6.92 17.98 -0.24
N LEU A 31 6.02 18.09 -1.20
CA LEU A 31 5.38 19.36 -1.57
C LEU A 31 4.10 19.65 -0.77
N GLY A 32 3.61 18.70 0.04
CA GLY A 32 2.36 18.82 0.78
C GLY A 32 1.10 18.76 -0.08
N ALA A 33 1.25 18.70 -1.40
CA ALA A 33 0.18 18.53 -2.37
C ALA A 33 0.70 17.83 -3.64
N ASN A 34 -0.18 17.11 -4.34
CA ASN A 34 0.20 16.37 -5.54
C ASN A 34 0.54 17.34 -6.69
N GLU A 35 1.79 17.30 -7.16
CA GLU A 35 2.26 18.12 -8.27
C GLU A 35 1.72 17.61 -9.61
N LEU A 36 1.28 18.50 -10.47
CA LEU A 36 0.85 18.14 -11.80
C LEU A 36 2.05 17.99 -12.75
N VAL A 37 2.46 16.78 -13.05
CA VAL A 37 3.46 16.47 -14.07
C VAL A 37 2.75 16.29 -15.42
N LEU A 38 2.87 17.28 -16.30
CA LEU A 38 2.28 17.23 -17.65
C LEU A 38 2.97 16.16 -18.51
N GLY A 39 2.27 15.64 -19.54
CA GLY A 39 2.83 14.61 -20.41
C GLY A 39 4.15 14.99 -21.07
N ARG A 40 4.32 16.25 -21.50
CA ARG A 40 5.58 16.76 -22.08
C ARG A 40 6.76 16.74 -21.08
N ASP A 41 6.47 16.84 -19.79
CA ASP A 41 7.45 16.89 -18.70
C ASP A 41 7.69 15.51 -18.08
N ALA A 42 6.88 14.50 -18.45
CA ALA A 42 7.01 13.13 -17.99
C ALA A 42 8.23 12.46 -18.63
N ALA A 43 9.01 11.78 -17.81
CA ALA A 43 10.05 10.86 -18.26
C ALA A 43 9.40 9.54 -18.72
N TYR A 44 8.49 9.02 -17.92
CA TYR A 44 7.74 7.78 -18.14
C TYR A 44 6.62 7.65 -17.11
N GLU A 45 5.78 6.62 -17.27
CA GLU A 45 4.76 6.23 -16.31
C GLU A 45 5.06 4.85 -15.71
N LEU A 46 4.90 4.76 -14.40
CA LEU A 46 4.98 3.52 -13.62
C LEU A 46 3.55 2.97 -13.48
N GLY A 47 3.33 1.72 -13.87
CA GLY A 47 2.01 1.08 -13.84
C GLY A 47 1.02 1.69 -14.82
N GLY A 48 1.50 2.44 -15.85
CA GLY A 48 0.66 3.07 -16.87
C GLY A 48 -0.05 2.06 -17.78
N SER A 49 -1.04 2.54 -18.51
CA SER A 49 -2.16 1.88 -19.22
C SER A 49 -2.03 0.39 -19.59
N ASN A 50 -0.90 -0.09 -20.08
CA ASN A 50 -0.69 -1.48 -20.49
C ASN A 50 0.18 -2.30 -19.53
N ASN A 51 0.55 -1.73 -18.39
CA ASN A 51 1.40 -2.37 -17.41
C ASN A 51 0.62 -2.73 -16.15
N PRO A 52 0.91 -3.90 -15.53
CA PRO A 52 0.35 -4.21 -14.22
C PRO A 52 0.82 -3.19 -13.18
N ALA A 53 -0.09 -2.84 -12.29
CA ALA A 53 0.17 -1.97 -11.16
C ALA A 53 -0.49 -2.52 -9.90
N GLY A 54 0.16 -2.35 -8.75
CA GLY A 54 -0.38 -2.73 -7.45
C GLY A 54 0.14 -1.78 -6.37
N ASN A 55 -0.75 -1.37 -5.46
CA ASN A 55 -0.38 -0.57 -4.31
C ASN A 55 -1.26 -0.96 -3.13
N PHE A 56 -0.67 -1.52 -2.10
CA PHE A 56 -1.40 -1.93 -0.92
C PHE A 56 -0.56 -1.80 0.35
N THR A 57 -1.26 -1.76 1.47
CA THR A 57 -0.68 -1.70 2.81
C THR A 57 -1.22 -2.88 3.61
N CYS A 58 -0.33 -3.62 4.27
CA CYS A 58 -0.69 -4.65 5.23
C CYS A 58 -0.18 -4.26 6.62
N VAL A 59 -0.98 -4.55 7.63
CA VAL A 59 -0.70 -4.23 9.03
C VAL A 59 -0.56 -5.52 9.81
N THR A 60 0.44 -5.61 10.69
CA THR A 60 0.65 -6.75 11.59
C THR A 60 1.09 -6.30 12.96
N THR A 61 0.76 -7.07 13.98
CA THR A 61 1.29 -6.95 15.34
C THR A 61 2.48 -7.90 15.59
N ASP A 62 2.82 -8.74 14.59
CA ASP A 62 3.98 -9.63 14.66
C ASP A 62 5.26 -8.90 14.22
N GLY A 63 6.03 -8.40 15.19
CA GLY A 63 7.29 -7.70 14.94
C GLY A 63 8.37 -8.53 14.23
N LEU A 64 8.23 -9.87 14.16
CA LEU A 64 9.16 -10.71 13.40
C LEU A 64 8.94 -10.58 11.89
N LEU A 65 7.72 -10.21 11.45
CA LEU A 65 7.41 -10.00 10.05
C LEU A 65 7.91 -8.66 9.52
N VAL A 66 7.93 -7.63 10.38
CA VAL A 66 8.38 -6.27 10.03
C VAL A 66 9.29 -5.76 11.15
N PRO A 67 10.54 -6.24 11.22
CA PRO A 67 11.42 -6.00 12.38
C PRO A 67 12.13 -4.65 12.38
N GLU A 68 12.09 -3.90 11.29
CA GLU A 68 12.86 -2.65 11.15
C GLU A 68 12.29 -1.75 10.05
N ASP A 69 12.62 -0.46 10.13
CA ASP A 69 12.28 0.53 9.10
C ASP A 69 13.23 0.37 7.89
N ARG A 70 12.69 0.05 6.70
CA ARG A 70 13.49 -0.31 5.54
C ARG A 70 12.81 0.02 4.21
N VAL A 71 13.62 0.44 3.23
CA VAL A 71 13.21 0.56 1.83
C VAL A 71 13.88 -0.54 1.02
N THR A 72 13.10 -1.28 0.24
CA THR A 72 13.61 -2.34 -0.65
C THR A 72 13.15 -2.09 -2.08
N LEU A 73 14.07 -2.23 -3.03
CA LEU A 73 13.82 -2.13 -4.46
C LEU A 73 14.11 -3.47 -5.14
N VAL A 74 13.12 -3.97 -5.86
CA VAL A 74 13.25 -5.14 -6.75
C VAL A 74 13.12 -4.64 -8.19
N GLY A 75 14.22 -4.70 -8.93
CA GLY A 75 14.31 -4.21 -10.31
C GLY A 75 15.05 -2.87 -10.47
N PRO A 76 14.92 -2.20 -11.63
CA PRO A 76 15.62 -0.97 -11.93
C PRO A 76 15.11 0.22 -11.09
N ASP A 77 16.04 1.08 -10.64
CA ASP A 77 15.72 2.34 -9.98
C ASP A 77 15.29 3.41 -11.00
N ILE A 78 14.67 4.46 -10.52
CA ILE A 78 14.09 5.57 -11.29
C ILE A 78 15.05 6.09 -12.37
N GLY A 79 16.32 6.33 -12.06
CA GLY A 79 17.30 6.80 -13.03
C GLY A 79 17.67 5.79 -14.12
N ALA A 80 17.40 4.50 -13.92
CA ALA A 80 17.70 3.41 -14.87
C ALA A 80 16.50 3.05 -15.76
N ILE A 81 15.28 3.45 -15.41
CA ILE A 81 14.07 3.18 -16.19
C ILE A 81 14.08 4.03 -17.47
N LYS A 82 13.80 3.40 -18.62
CA LYS A 82 13.88 4.05 -19.94
C LYS A 82 12.50 4.33 -20.57
N GLY A 83 11.42 3.87 -19.99
CA GLY A 83 10.06 4.03 -20.49
C GLY A 83 9.04 3.47 -19.53
N ASP A 84 7.77 3.49 -19.93
CA ASP A 84 6.68 2.96 -19.12
C ASP A 84 6.91 1.51 -18.74
N CYS A 85 6.70 1.18 -17.47
CA CYS A 85 6.98 -0.17 -16.96
C CYS A 85 5.97 -0.63 -15.90
N PRO A 86 5.90 -1.96 -15.65
CA PRO A 86 5.20 -2.51 -14.49
C PRO A 86 5.68 -1.90 -13.19
N PHE A 87 4.74 -1.72 -12.24
CA PHE A 87 5.08 -1.10 -10.96
C PHE A 87 4.18 -1.57 -9.84
N CYS A 88 4.80 -1.94 -8.73
CA CYS A 88 4.09 -2.16 -7.48
C CYS A 88 4.78 -1.46 -6.32
N ARG A 89 3.97 -0.96 -5.38
CA ARG A 89 4.42 -0.47 -4.08
C ARG A 89 3.70 -1.26 -3.00
N VAL A 90 4.45 -1.92 -2.16
CA VAL A 90 3.93 -2.66 -1.01
C VAL A 90 4.43 -2.00 0.26
N VAL A 91 3.53 -1.74 1.20
CA VAL A 91 3.85 -1.20 2.51
C VAL A 91 3.45 -2.23 3.57
N LEU A 92 4.40 -2.61 4.40
CA LEU A 92 4.18 -3.50 5.53
C LEU A 92 4.41 -2.69 6.80
N LEU A 93 3.44 -2.71 7.71
CA LEU A 93 3.46 -1.96 8.95
C LEU A 93 3.46 -2.92 10.14
N HIS A 94 4.45 -2.80 11.01
CA HIS A 94 4.38 -3.32 12.37
C HIS A 94 3.75 -2.24 13.24
N VAL A 95 2.70 -2.59 13.94
CA VAL A 95 2.00 -1.70 14.86
C VAL A 95 2.03 -2.29 16.25
N ASN A 96 2.13 -1.42 17.24
CA ASN A 96 1.88 -1.78 18.62
C ASN A 96 0.43 -2.23 18.77
N ASP A 97 0.11 -2.87 19.87
CA ASP A 97 -1.23 -3.34 20.15
C ASP A 97 -2.26 -2.22 19.91
N ILE A 98 -3.21 -2.49 19.03
CA ILE A 98 -4.31 -1.57 18.75
C ILE A 98 -5.35 -1.79 19.85
N SER A 99 -5.17 -1.06 20.96
CA SER A 99 -6.12 -1.09 22.08
C SER A 99 -7.42 -0.40 21.69
N GLY A 100 -8.54 -0.91 22.17
CA GLY A 100 -9.86 -0.33 21.94
C GLY A 100 -10.88 -1.35 21.45
N ASP A 101 -12.06 -0.86 21.08
CA ASP A 101 -13.08 -1.71 20.49
C ASP A 101 -12.82 -1.93 18.98
N ASP A 102 -13.60 -2.83 18.37
CA ASP A 102 -13.48 -3.17 16.93
C ASP A 102 -13.57 -1.92 16.03
N GLN A 103 -14.33 -0.88 16.43
CA GLN A 103 -14.50 0.35 15.67
C GLN A 103 -13.24 1.22 15.72
N GLU A 104 -12.63 1.34 16.90
CA GLU A 104 -11.40 2.10 17.09
C GLU A 104 -10.24 1.44 16.36
N ALA A 105 -10.10 0.12 16.49
CA ALA A 105 -9.09 -0.65 15.78
C ALA A 105 -9.24 -0.52 14.25
N PHE A 106 -10.45 -0.63 13.74
CA PHE A 106 -10.75 -0.44 12.33
C PHE A 106 -10.38 0.98 11.85
N SER A 107 -10.77 2.00 12.60
CA SER A 107 -10.47 3.41 12.29
C SER A 107 -8.97 3.68 12.27
N ALA A 108 -8.23 3.08 13.21
CA ALA A 108 -6.78 3.17 13.27
C ALA A 108 -6.14 2.54 12.01
N ILE A 109 -6.51 1.33 11.63
CA ILE A 109 -6.03 0.65 10.41
C ILE A 109 -6.34 1.48 9.17
N ARG A 110 -7.57 2.01 9.04
CA ARG A 110 -7.96 2.86 7.92
C ARG A 110 -7.11 4.12 7.84
N SER A 111 -6.82 4.77 8.96
CA SER A 111 -5.95 5.96 8.99
C SER A 111 -4.55 5.66 8.47
N MET A 112 -3.99 4.49 8.79
CA MET A 112 -2.69 4.03 8.30
C MET A 112 -2.71 3.77 6.79
N GLU A 113 -3.77 3.13 6.25
CA GLU A 113 -3.91 2.91 4.81
C GLU A 113 -3.98 4.23 4.02
N PHE A 114 -4.57 5.27 4.60
CA PHE A 114 -4.70 6.59 3.97
C PHE A 114 -3.40 7.39 3.92
N VAL A 115 -2.39 7.07 4.71
CA VAL A 115 -1.09 7.78 4.70
C VAL A 115 -0.52 7.87 3.29
N LYS A 116 -0.67 6.82 2.47
CA LYS A 116 -0.20 6.78 1.08
C LYS A 116 -0.73 7.92 0.19
N TYR A 117 -1.87 8.51 0.54
CA TYR A 117 -2.48 9.63 -0.19
C TYR A 117 -2.06 11.02 0.33
N HIS A 118 -1.19 11.07 1.34
CA HIS A 118 -0.73 12.29 1.99
C HIS A 118 0.80 12.43 1.94
N VAL A 119 1.45 11.75 1.00
CA VAL A 119 2.88 11.88 0.70
C VAL A 119 3.03 12.28 -0.75
N PHE A 120 3.64 13.44 -1.00
CA PHE A 120 3.71 14.05 -2.31
C PHE A 120 5.17 14.38 -2.69
N PRO A 121 5.99 13.36 -3.02
CA PRO A 121 7.38 13.58 -3.40
C PRO A 121 7.44 14.39 -4.69
N GLU A 122 8.22 15.47 -4.71
CA GLU A 122 8.36 16.36 -5.86
C GLU A 122 8.72 15.59 -7.14
N GLY A 123 7.93 15.78 -8.20
CA GLY A 123 8.12 15.11 -9.50
C GLY A 123 7.70 13.62 -9.53
N TYR A 124 6.99 13.15 -8.48
CA TYR A 124 6.42 11.81 -8.38
C TYR A 124 4.90 11.90 -8.25
N MET A 125 4.22 12.17 -9.36
CA MET A 125 2.78 12.39 -9.38
C MET A 125 2.02 11.06 -9.32
N MET A 126 1.40 10.79 -8.19
CA MET A 126 0.46 9.66 -8.04
C MET A 126 -0.91 10.02 -8.61
N ARG A 127 -1.50 9.10 -9.33
CA ARG A 127 -2.85 9.21 -9.88
C ARG A 127 -3.56 7.87 -9.88
N ILE A 128 -4.88 7.89 -9.89
CA ILE A 128 -5.71 6.71 -10.06
C ILE A 128 -6.21 6.68 -11.51
N SER A 129 -6.04 5.56 -12.19
CA SER A 129 -6.60 5.38 -13.51
C SER A 129 -8.13 5.28 -13.42
N PRO A 130 -8.91 6.08 -14.18
CA PRO A 130 -10.36 6.01 -14.18
C PRO A 130 -10.90 4.68 -14.74
N GLU A 131 -10.14 4.01 -15.61
CA GLU A 131 -10.59 2.78 -16.29
C GLU A 131 -10.54 1.55 -15.38
N ASN A 132 -9.57 1.46 -14.49
CA ASN A 132 -9.32 0.24 -13.73
C ASN A 132 -9.00 0.48 -12.24
N GLN A 133 -9.15 1.71 -11.76
CA GLN A 133 -8.89 2.14 -10.38
C GLN A 133 -7.48 1.78 -9.85
N ARG A 134 -6.52 1.58 -10.75
CA ARG A 134 -5.13 1.29 -10.38
C ARG A 134 -4.37 2.57 -10.11
N GLU A 135 -3.55 2.54 -9.09
CA GLU A 135 -2.59 3.60 -8.87
C GLU A 135 -1.49 3.56 -9.93
N GLN A 136 -1.27 4.69 -10.54
CA GLN A 136 -0.20 4.94 -11.51
C GLN A 136 0.64 6.10 -11.03
N VAL A 137 1.89 6.11 -11.45
CA VAL A 137 2.78 7.23 -11.12
C VAL A 137 3.38 7.79 -12.40
N ARG A 138 3.27 9.12 -12.56
CA ARG A 138 3.99 9.83 -13.60
C ARG A 138 5.22 10.49 -12.99
N VAL A 139 6.40 10.20 -13.56
CA VAL A 139 7.69 10.68 -13.06
C VAL A 139 8.20 11.83 -13.91
N SER A 140 8.59 12.95 -13.29
CA SER A 140 9.11 14.14 -13.94
C SER A 140 10.54 13.94 -14.46
N LYS A 141 10.83 14.38 -15.69
CA LYS A 141 12.19 14.44 -16.27
C LYS A 141 13.16 15.23 -15.39
N GLN A 142 12.68 16.32 -14.80
CA GLN A 142 13.52 17.17 -13.95
C GLN A 142 13.87 16.48 -12.64
N ALA A 143 12.90 15.78 -12.01
CA ALA A 143 13.14 15.05 -10.77
C ALA A 143 14.14 13.91 -11.00
N VAL A 144 14.04 13.18 -12.13
CA VAL A 144 15.03 12.15 -12.52
C VAL A 144 16.42 12.75 -12.64
N LYS A 145 16.57 13.89 -13.31
CA LYS A 145 17.87 14.58 -13.46
C LYS A 145 18.45 15.04 -12.12
N ARG A 146 17.61 15.37 -11.14
CA ARG A 146 18.04 15.77 -9.80
C ARG A 146 18.35 14.58 -8.87
N GLY A 147 18.20 13.36 -9.35
CA GLY A 147 18.54 12.16 -8.61
C GLY A 147 17.40 11.58 -7.79
N LEU A 148 16.14 11.80 -8.19
CA LEU A 148 15.01 11.09 -7.59
C LEU A 148 15.25 9.58 -7.67
N SER A 149 15.04 8.86 -6.57
CA SER A 149 15.24 7.41 -6.46
C SER A 149 14.16 6.79 -5.57
N PHE A 150 13.94 5.48 -5.70
CA PHE A 150 13.02 4.80 -4.80
C PHE A 150 13.48 4.80 -3.34
N ARG A 151 14.79 4.86 -3.08
CA ARG A 151 15.33 5.06 -1.73
C ARG A 151 14.81 6.37 -1.12
N ASN A 152 14.94 7.49 -1.83
CA ASN A 152 14.49 8.80 -1.33
C ASN A 152 12.98 8.86 -1.14
N ILE A 153 12.22 8.34 -2.11
CA ILE A 153 10.75 8.27 -2.05
C ILE A 153 10.32 7.40 -0.87
N GLY A 154 10.91 6.23 -0.69
CA GLY A 154 10.62 5.34 0.42
C GLY A 154 10.87 6.01 1.77
N ASN A 155 11.98 6.74 1.92
CA ASN A 155 12.25 7.51 3.12
C ASN A 155 11.18 8.58 3.39
N SER A 156 10.64 9.24 2.35
CA SER A 156 9.55 10.22 2.51
C SER A 156 8.27 9.53 3.02
N PHE A 157 7.93 8.35 2.49
CA PHE A 157 6.79 7.58 2.98
C PHE A 157 6.99 7.09 4.42
N ILE A 158 8.15 6.49 4.75
CA ILE A 158 8.44 6.03 6.11
C ILE A 158 8.35 7.19 7.10
N LYS A 159 8.94 8.34 6.75
CA LYS A 159 8.85 9.55 7.58
C LYS A 159 7.39 9.91 7.89
N LYS A 160 6.52 9.84 6.89
CA LYS A 160 5.09 10.16 7.07
C LYS A 160 4.37 9.12 7.91
N TYR A 161 4.62 7.84 7.69
CA TYR A 161 4.05 6.76 8.52
C TYR A 161 4.46 6.89 10.00
N LYS A 162 5.71 7.27 10.27
CA LYS A 162 6.25 7.44 11.63
C LYS A 162 5.66 8.65 12.38
N GLU A 163 4.87 9.51 11.74
CA GLU A 163 4.07 10.53 12.43
C GLU A 163 2.91 9.91 13.24
N ASN A 164 2.51 8.68 12.93
CA ASN A 164 1.52 7.92 13.68
C ASN A 164 2.21 7.09 14.78
N SER A 165 1.94 7.40 16.03
CA SER A 165 2.58 6.76 17.20
C SER A 165 2.25 5.28 17.37
N LEU A 166 1.21 4.76 16.71
CA LEU A 166 0.89 3.33 16.71
C LEU A 166 1.84 2.53 15.83
N ILE A 167 2.54 3.16 14.89
CA ILE A 167 3.42 2.48 13.92
C ILE A 167 4.83 2.39 14.51
N ASP A 168 5.25 1.16 14.79
CA ASP A 168 6.59 0.86 15.32
C ASP A 168 7.62 0.71 14.19
N HIS A 169 7.33 -0.12 13.17
CA HIS A 169 8.22 -0.30 12.02
C HIS A 169 7.47 -0.27 10.68
N VAL A 170 8.18 0.17 9.64
CA VAL A 170 7.67 0.32 8.28
C VAL A 170 8.65 -0.29 7.28
N GLN A 171 8.20 -1.27 6.50
CA GLN A 171 8.94 -1.74 5.34
C GLN A 171 8.21 -1.38 4.05
N ILE A 172 8.93 -0.76 3.13
CA ILE A 172 8.38 -0.37 1.82
C ILE A 172 9.15 -1.10 0.74
N PHE A 173 8.40 -1.77 -0.14
CA PHE A 173 8.94 -2.42 -1.31
C PHE A 173 8.46 -1.69 -2.57
N PHE A 174 9.39 -1.39 -3.43
CA PHE A 174 9.14 -0.96 -4.81
C PHE A 174 9.55 -2.08 -5.74
N VAL A 175 8.66 -2.45 -6.65
CA VAL A 175 8.89 -3.49 -7.65
C VAL A 175 8.71 -2.89 -9.02
N THR A 176 9.74 -3.01 -9.88
CA THR A 176 9.77 -2.43 -11.22
C THR A 176 10.28 -3.44 -12.23
N GLY A 177 9.78 -3.35 -13.45
CA GLY A 177 10.32 -4.11 -14.60
C GLY A 177 9.88 -5.57 -14.69
N ASP A 178 9.64 -6.26 -13.61
CA ASP A 178 9.15 -7.64 -13.62
C ASP A 178 7.63 -7.69 -13.74
N ARG A 179 7.16 -7.99 -14.96
CA ARG A 179 5.73 -8.04 -15.25
C ARG A 179 5.02 -9.16 -14.49
N ALA A 180 5.65 -10.33 -14.33
CA ALA A 180 5.03 -11.48 -13.69
C ALA A 180 4.81 -11.21 -12.20
N VAL A 181 5.84 -10.77 -11.49
CA VAL A 181 5.76 -10.40 -10.08
C VAL A 181 4.74 -9.27 -9.88
N CYS A 182 4.73 -8.25 -10.74
CA CYS A 182 3.75 -7.16 -10.64
C CYS A 182 2.30 -7.63 -10.90
N CYS A 183 2.07 -8.62 -11.76
CA CYS A 183 0.74 -9.21 -11.95
C CYS A 183 0.26 -9.92 -10.67
N GLU A 184 1.13 -10.70 -10.03
CA GLU A 184 0.82 -11.40 -8.78
C GLU A 184 0.56 -10.41 -7.64
N LEU A 185 1.40 -9.39 -7.47
CA LEU A 185 1.19 -8.34 -6.47
C LEU A 185 -0.08 -7.51 -6.75
N SER A 186 -0.43 -7.30 -8.01
CA SER A 186 -1.69 -6.64 -8.39
C SER A 186 -2.91 -7.49 -8.01
N ALA A 187 -2.82 -8.83 -8.09
CA ALA A 187 -3.86 -9.72 -7.59
C ALA A 187 -3.97 -9.65 -6.05
N THR A 188 -2.83 -9.63 -5.36
CA THR A 188 -2.78 -9.44 -3.91
C THR A 188 -3.39 -8.09 -3.49
N ALA A 189 -3.09 -7.00 -4.22
CA ALA A 189 -3.67 -5.67 -3.97
C ALA A 189 -5.20 -5.71 -4.03
N LYS A 190 -5.78 -6.36 -5.04
CA LYS A 190 -7.23 -6.52 -5.16
C LYS A 190 -7.83 -7.29 -3.98
N LYS A 191 -7.13 -8.33 -3.50
CA LYS A 191 -7.57 -9.09 -2.32
C LYS A 191 -7.55 -8.22 -1.07
N VAL A 192 -6.50 -7.45 -0.83
CA VAL A 192 -6.39 -6.50 0.29
C VAL A 192 -7.50 -5.45 0.22
N ASP A 193 -7.73 -4.86 -0.96
CA ASP A 193 -8.82 -3.89 -1.15
C ASP A 193 -10.19 -4.51 -0.88
N ALA A 194 -10.43 -5.75 -1.32
CA ALA A 194 -11.68 -6.47 -1.06
C ALA A 194 -11.89 -6.73 0.45
N ILE A 195 -10.83 -7.05 1.20
CA ILE A 195 -10.89 -7.20 2.66
C ILE A 195 -11.29 -5.87 3.31
N THR A 196 -10.65 -4.78 2.92
CA THR A 196 -10.95 -3.45 3.45
C THR A 196 -12.38 -3.01 3.14
N LEU A 197 -12.85 -3.25 1.90
CA LEU A 197 -14.25 -2.97 1.52
C LEU A 197 -15.25 -3.82 2.31
N THR A 198 -14.93 -5.08 2.55
CA THR A 198 -15.77 -5.98 3.36
C THR A 198 -15.83 -5.50 4.81
N LEU A 199 -14.70 -5.11 5.39
CA LEU A 199 -14.66 -4.52 6.74
C LEU A 199 -15.49 -3.25 6.82
N ASN A 200 -15.36 -2.31 5.86
CA ASN A 200 -16.21 -1.11 5.79
C ASN A 200 -17.69 -1.49 5.81
N HIS A 201 -18.09 -2.44 4.96
CA HIS A 201 -19.47 -2.90 4.84
C HIS A 201 -20.02 -3.46 6.17
N ILE A 202 -19.20 -4.26 6.88
CA ILE A 202 -19.57 -4.80 8.20
C ILE A 202 -19.67 -3.69 9.24
N MET A 203 -18.69 -2.78 9.28
CA MET A 203 -18.61 -1.72 10.30
C MET A 203 -19.72 -0.68 10.12
N ASP A 204 -20.14 -0.40 8.89
CA ASP A 204 -21.27 0.47 8.56
C ASP A 204 -22.64 -0.18 8.83
N GLY A 205 -22.68 -1.44 9.27
CA GLY A 205 -23.91 -2.17 9.56
C GLY A 205 -24.76 -2.49 8.32
N LEU A 206 -24.17 -2.46 7.13
CA LEU A 206 -24.85 -2.68 5.85
C LEU A 206 -25.01 -4.17 5.51
N ALA A 207 -24.36 -5.05 6.22
CA ALA A 207 -24.37 -6.49 5.98
C ALA A 207 -25.62 -7.13 6.62
N THR A 208 -26.68 -7.30 5.86
CA THR A 208 -27.97 -7.79 6.37
C THR A 208 -28.26 -9.26 6.02
N ASP A 209 -27.85 -9.73 4.84
CA ASP A 209 -28.12 -11.09 4.38
C ASP A 209 -26.93 -11.69 3.65
N CYS A 210 -26.29 -12.68 4.29
CA CYS A 210 -25.13 -13.37 3.72
C CYS A 210 -25.45 -14.17 2.44
N SER A 211 -26.72 -14.55 2.22
CA SER A 211 -27.10 -15.37 1.04
C SER A 211 -27.00 -14.59 -0.26
N VAL A 212 -27.19 -13.28 -0.21
CA VAL A 212 -27.15 -12.37 -1.36
C VAL A 212 -25.98 -11.36 -1.34
N CYS A 213 -25.14 -11.45 -0.31
CA CYS A 213 -24.03 -10.51 -0.12
C CYS A 213 -22.90 -10.77 -1.11
N SER A 214 -22.50 -9.74 -1.88
CA SER A 214 -21.38 -9.79 -2.82
C SER A 214 -20.01 -10.00 -2.16
N PHE A 215 -19.88 -9.69 -0.88
CA PHE A 215 -18.65 -9.86 -0.10
C PHE A 215 -18.55 -11.24 0.60
N LYS A 216 -19.59 -12.07 0.51
CA LYS A 216 -19.60 -13.41 1.11
C LYS A 216 -18.33 -14.23 0.80
N PRO A 217 -17.82 -14.29 -0.45
CA PRO A 217 -16.60 -15.05 -0.75
C PRO A 217 -15.37 -14.56 0.07
N VAL A 218 -15.27 -13.26 0.31
CA VAL A 218 -14.18 -12.69 1.13
C VAL A 218 -14.33 -13.08 2.60
N CYS A 219 -15.56 -13.01 3.14
CA CYS A 219 -15.85 -13.46 4.51
C CYS A 219 -15.61 -14.96 4.69
N ASP A 220 -15.82 -15.77 3.66
CA ASP A 220 -15.59 -17.22 3.71
C ASP A 220 -14.09 -17.56 3.69
N GLU A 221 -13.27 -16.74 3.08
CA GLU A 221 -11.84 -16.95 2.93
C GLU A 221 -11.01 -16.34 4.08
N VAL A 222 -11.45 -15.22 4.63
CA VAL A 222 -10.70 -14.46 5.64
C VAL A 222 -11.22 -14.76 7.03
N GLU A 223 -10.37 -15.40 7.84
CA GLU A 223 -10.67 -15.74 9.24
C GLU A 223 -11.05 -14.49 10.04
N GLY A 224 -12.06 -14.60 10.87
CA GLY A 224 -12.55 -13.55 11.77
C GLY A 224 -13.58 -12.59 11.15
N LEU A 225 -13.71 -12.49 9.83
CA LEU A 225 -14.70 -11.59 9.23
C LEU A 225 -16.15 -12.02 9.49
N LYS A 226 -16.42 -13.33 9.49
CA LYS A 226 -17.75 -13.86 9.83
C LYS A 226 -18.12 -13.58 11.27
N GLU A 227 -17.20 -13.84 12.19
CA GLU A 227 -17.41 -13.60 13.62
C GLU A 227 -17.68 -12.13 13.90
N LEU A 228 -16.93 -11.24 13.24
CA LEU A 228 -17.14 -9.79 13.34
C LEU A 228 -18.54 -9.40 12.83
N HIS A 229 -18.96 -9.97 11.69
CA HIS A 229 -20.28 -9.73 11.11
C HIS A 229 -21.40 -10.16 12.07
N PHE A 230 -21.33 -11.37 12.64
CA PHE A 230 -22.34 -11.86 13.57
C PHE A 230 -22.40 -11.04 14.86
N LYS A 231 -21.26 -10.68 15.45
CA LYS A 231 -21.21 -9.79 16.62
C LYS A 231 -21.91 -8.43 16.37
N LYS A 232 -21.78 -7.86 15.18
CA LYS A 232 -22.43 -6.60 14.84
C LYS A 232 -23.92 -6.74 14.57
N GLY A 233 -24.36 -7.89 14.01
CA GLY A 233 -25.78 -8.21 13.76
C GLY A 233 -26.60 -8.50 15.03
N GLU A 234 -25.95 -8.91 16.13
CA GLU A 234 -26.58 -9.21 17.41
C GLU A 234 -26.80 -7.96 18.31
N LYS A 235 -26.31 -6.78 17.94
CA LYS A 235 -26.62 -5.57 18.71
C LYS A 235 -28.07 -5.20 18.47
N PRO A 236 -28.95 -5.22 19.54
CA PRO A 236 -30.35 -4.81 19.40
C PRO A 236 -30.40 -3.36 18.92
N MET A 237 -31.22 -3.12 17.90
CA MET A 237 -31.63 -1.76 17.56
C MET A 237 -32.27 -1.16 18.82
N ASN A 238 -31.56 -0.28 19.51
CA ASN A 238 -32.17 0.55 20.53
C ASN A 238 -33.19 1.45 19.84
N VAL A 239 -34.45 1.18 20.11
CA VAL A 239 -35.63 1.99 19.76
C VAL A 239 -35.57 3.29 20.53
#